data_bc67333b75dee854f7b3bddfd5324c91
#
_entry.id   bc67333b75dee854f7b3bddfd5324c91
#
_cell.length_a   1.000
_cell.length_b   1.000
_cell.length_c   1.000
_cell.angle_alpha   90.00
_cell.angle_beta   90.00
_cell.angle_gamma   90.00
#
_symmetry.space_group_name_H-M   'P 1'
#
loop_
_entity.id
_entity.type
_entity.pdbx_description
1 polymer ?
#
loop_
_entity_poly.entity_id
_entity_poly.type
_entity_poly.pdbx_seq_one_letter_code
_entity_poly.pdbx_strand_id
1 'polypeptide(L)'
;MQTNLTFTGLFTLLSILVYSQFQVIGLAPQFANESMYLWKYEDYLSGRLSLLQETTISEDGVFKFNGQTSGITKLVLGTEELKSYIYVQPKGNYKVEFVSENPQNQSYNLKEEIELTFFDLDSNDINFKILGFQAWLDNYISDIYFDKDFNPSLFSKKIGILKLALMKDAQADTSSYFLDFMNYSVASDVDNINFVGAPSEMEKYSNYLGNNPILYQHDYYMAYFETFYNQYIHRIEPELSNSLFKAFAAGNLNLSDSLLSKDPYASVPELRSLIRIYILKQALNDNFLPRSVILNNLKLISKESIYPIHRTIAQNI
;
A
#
# COMPACT_ATOMS: atom_id res chain seq x y z
N MET A 1 22.23 -48.32 41.35
CA MET A 1 22.52 -47.04 40.67
C MET A 1 21.88 -47.06 39.32
N GLN A 2 20.68 -46.48 39.20
CA GLN A 2 19.98 -46.37 37.94
C GLN A 2 20.12 -44.91 37.45
N THR A 3 20.78 -44.73 36.32
CA THR A 3 20.94 -43.45 35.66
C THR A 3 19.75 -43.20 34.70
N ASN A 4 18.85 -42.31 35.06
CA ASN A 4 17.78 -41.83 34.19
C ASN A 4 18.35 -40.82 33.17
N LEU A 5 18.43 -41.23 31.91
CA LEU A 5 18.67 -40.29 30.79
C LEU A 5 17.34 -39.61 30.41
N THR A 6 17.22 -38.35 30.76
CA THR A 6 16.14 -37.47 30.25
C THR A 6 16.51 -36.97 28.84
N PHE A 7 15.77 -37.44 27.86
CA PHE A 7 15.89 -37.01 26.46
C PHE A 7 15.05 -35.74 26.26
N THR A 8 15.68 -34.57 26.29
CA THR A 8 15.02 -33.28 26.01
C THR A 8 15.03 -33.09 24.49
N GLY A 9 13.93 -33.46 23.82
CA GLY A 9 13.73 -33.22 22.40
C GLY A 9 13.49 -31.74 22.14
N LEU A 10 14.45 -31.08 21.50
CA LEU A 10 14.32 -29.71 20.99
C LEU A 10 13.44 -29.72 19.73
N PHE A 11 12.16 -29.42 19.87
CA PHE A 11 11.27 -29.19 18.73
C PHE A 11 11.56 -27.79 18.16
N THR A 12 12.42 -27.74 17.14
CA THR A 12 12.51 -26.56 16.26
C THR A 12 11.27 -26.55 15.35
N LEU A 13 10.31 -25.68 15.66
CA LEU A 13 9.22 -25.33 14.73
C LEU A 13 9.84 -24.62 13.52
N LEU A 14 10.14 -25.37 12.46
CA LEU A 14 10.34 -24.79 11.13
C LEU A 14 8.97 -24.31 10.65
N SER A 15 8.75 -23.01 10.63
CA SER A 15 7.65 -22.38 9.90
C SER A 15 7.90 -22.60 8.40
N ILE A 16 7.32 -23.67 7.84
CA ILE A 16 7.32 -23.91 6.39
C ILE A 16 6.38 -22.85 5.80
N LEU A 17 6.94 -21.87 5.11
CA LEU A 17 6.17 -20.97 4.26
C LEU A 17 5.58 -21.81 3.12
N VAL A 18 4.30 -22.11 3.21
CA VAL A 18 3.58 -22.85 2.16
C VAL A 18 3.26 -21.87 1.04
N TYR A 19 4.08 -21.85 0.01
CA TYR A 19 3.77 -21.16 -1.25
C TYR A 19 2.73 -21.98 -2.02
N SER A 20 1.68 -21.32 -2.47
CA SER A 20 0.67 -21.92 -3.33
C SER A 20 0.67 -21.24 -4.71
N GLN A 21 0.42 -22.04 -5.74
CA GLN A 21 0.39 -21.56 -7.12
C GLN A 21 -0.84 -20.67 -7.36
N PHE A 22 -0.68 -19.66 -8.20
CA PHE A 22 -1.76 -18.92 -8.84
C PHE A 22 -1.57 -18.93 -10.36
N GLN A 23 -2.64 -18.67 -11.10
CA GLN A 23 -2.61 -18.54 -12.55
C GLN A 23 -3.37 -17.31 -13.01
N VAL A 24 -2.81 -16.59 -13.99
CA VAL A 24 -3.50 -15.50 -14.70
C VAL A 24 -3.51 -15.87 -16.18
N ILE A 25 -4.70 -15.93 -16.77
CA ILE A 25 -4.90 -16.06 -18.22
C ILE A 25 -5.59 -14.78 -18.67
N GLY A 26 -5.00 -14.10 -19.63
CA GLY A 26 -5.53 -12.83 -20.10
C GLY A 26 -5.73 -12.75 -21.59
N LEU A 27 -6.59 -11.83 -21.99
CA LEU A 27 -6.87 -11.45 -23.35
C LEU A 27 -6.48 -9.99 -23.58
N ALA A 28 -5.65 -9.74 -24.56
CA ALA A 28 -5.14 -8.41 -24.91
C ALA A 28 -4.86 -8.34 -26.44
N PRO A 29 -5.89 -8.49 -27.31
CA PRO A 29 -5.71 -8.62 -28.75
C PRO A 29 -5.08 -7.39 -29.39
N GLN A 30 -5.25 -6.19 -28.78
CA GLN A 30 -4.64 -4.94 -29.23
C GLN A 30 -3.11 -4.93 -29.11
N PHE A 31 -2.53 -5.85 -28.34
CA PHE A 31 -1.09 -6.01 -28.10
C PHE A 31 -0.56 -7.35 -28.65
N ALA A 32 -1.25 -7.96 -29.62
CA ALA A 32 -0.83 -9.24 -30.21
C ALA A 32 0.63 -9.18 -30.69
N ASN A 33 1.42 -10.21 -30.37
CA ASN A 33 2.85 -10.34 -30.63
C ASN A 33 3.77 -9.42 -29.80
N GLU A 34 3.23 -8.61 -28.88
CA GLU A 34 4.04 -7.83 -27.93
C GLU A 34 4.39 -8.65 -26.67
N SER A 35 5.37 -8.14 -25.89
CA SER A 35 5.68 -8.69 -24.58
C SER A 35 4.69 -8.21 -23.52
N MET A 36 4.20 -9.15 -22.72
CA MET A 36 3.42 -8.91 -21.53
C MET A 36 4.27 -9.26 -20.30
N TYR A 37 4.25 -8.38 -19.33
CA TYR A 37 5.07 -8.48 -18.12
C TYR A 37 4.22 -8.62 -16.88
N LEU A 38 4.75 -9.32 -15.89
CA LEU A 38 4.21 -9.42 -14.54
C LEU A 38 5.29 -8.96 -13.56
N TRP A 39 4.99 -7.89 -12.81
CA TRP A 39 5.90 -7.35 -11.80
C TRP A 39 5.29 -7.43 -10.41
N LYS A 40 6.17 -7.36 -9.41
CA LYS A 40 5.83 -7.22 -7.99
C LYS A 40 6.51 -5.99 -7.42
N TYR A 41 5.84 -5.27 -6.52
CA TYR A 41 6.49 -4.26 -5.71
C TYR A 41 7.52 -4.90 -4.77
N GLU A 42 8.75 -4.41 -4.78
CA GLU A 42 9.75 -4.74 -3.77
C GLU A 42 9.36 -4.11 -2.43
N ASP A 43 8.91 -2.89 -2.47
CA ASP A 43 8.22 -2.17 -1.41
C ASP A 43 7.32 -1.08 -1.99
N TYR A 44 6.24 -0.74 -1.29
CA TYR A 44 5.30 0.27 -1.76
C TYR A 44 5.83 1.69 -1.58
N LEU A 45 6.73 1.93 -0.60
CA LEU A 45 7.23 3.28 -0.33
C LEU A 45 8.17 3.77 -1.43
N SER A 46 9.11 2.95 -1.90
CA SER A 46 9.97 3.31 -3.04
C SER A 46 9.23 3.26 -4.38
N GLY A 47 8.18 2.43 -4.46
CA GLY A 47 7.48 2.13 -5.70
C GLY A 47 8.27 1.25 -6.67
N ARG A 48 9.42 0.70 -6.22
CA ARG A 48 10.28 -0.14 -7.06
C ARG A 48 9.61 -1.45 -7.41
N LEU A 49 9.61 -1.75 -8.70
CA LEU A 49 9.08 -2.99 -9.26
C LEU A 49 10.21 -3.96 -9.57
N SER A 50 10.01 -5.24 -9.26
CA SER A 50 10.84 -6.35 -9.73
C SER A 50 10.06 -7.19 -10.73
N LEU A 51 10.68 -7.53 -11.85
CA LEU A 51 10.09 -8.39 -12.87
C LEU A 51 9.98 -9.81 -12.32
N LEU A 52 8.78 -10.38 -12.34
CA LEU A 52 8.54 -11.78 -11.98
C LEU A 52 8.56 -12.69 -13.20
N GLN A 53 7.85 -12.28 -14.26
CA GLN A 53 7.72 -13.05 -15.49
C GLN A 53 7.52 -12.13 -16.69
N GLU A 54 7.91 -12.65 -17.86
CA GLU A 54 7.61 -12.08 -19.17
C GLU A 54 7.03 -13.23 -20.04
N THR A 55 6.07 -12.89 -20.90
CA THR A 55 5.50 -13.78 -21.89
C THR A 55 5.16 -13.00 -23.14
N THR A 56 5.10 -13.67 -24.31
CA THR A 56 4.62 -13.05 -25.53
C THR A 56 3.13 -13.29 -25.67
N ILE A 57 2.38 -12.25 -26.04
CA ILE A 57 0.96 -12.33 -26.35
C ILE A 57 0.83 -13.06 -27.70
N SER A 58 0.00 -14.10 -27.77
CA SER A 58 -0.23 -14.84 -29.02
C SER A 58 -0.91 -13.99 -30.09
N GLU A 59 -0.93 -14.49 -31.33
CA GLU A 59 -1.66 -13.84 -32.43
C GLU A 59 -3.15 -13.65 -32.13
N ASP A 60 -3.75 -14.57 -31.33
CA ASP A 60 -5.13 -14.49 -30.86
C ASP A 60 -5.30 -13.56 -29.65
N GLY A 61 -4.25 -12.86 -29.23
CA GLY A 61 -4.27 -11.95 -28.10
C GLY A 61 -4.19 -12.59 -26.72
N VAL A 62 -3.89 -13.90 -26.62
CA VAL A 62 -3.87 -14.61 -25.33
C VAL A 62 -2.49 -14.56 -24.71
N PHE A 63 -2.44 -14.34 -23.40
CA PHE A 63 -1.24 -14.47 -22.58
C PHE A 63 -1.51 -15.29 -21.30
N LYS A 64 -0.45 -15.82 -20.70
CA LYS A 64 -0.56 -16.63 -19.49
C LYS A 64 0.62 -16.46 -18.56
N PHE A 65 0.31 -16.29 -17.25
CA PHE A 65 1.30 -16.33 -16.16
C PHE A 65 0.94 -17.41 -15.14
N ASN A 66 1.97 -18.01 -14.54
CA ASN A 66 1.83 -18.91 -13.40
C ASN A 66 2.84 -18.47 -12.35
N GLY A 67 2.40 -18.27 -11.14
CA GLY A 67 3.29 -17.83 -10.06
C GLY A 67 2.99 -18.53 -8.74
N GLN A 68 3.72 -18.12 -7.72
CA GLN A 68 3.55 -18.62 -6.36
C GLN A 68 3.39 -17.43 -5.40
N THR A 69 2.47 -17.56 -4.46
CA THR A 69 2.29 -16.60 -3.37
C THR A 69 1.97 -17.32 -2.07
N SER A 70 2.37 -16.73 -0.95
CA SER A 70 2.05 -17.20 0.40
C SER A 70 0.83 -16.50 1.00
N GLY A 71 0.34 -15.44 0.35
CA GLY A 71 -0.78 -14.62 0.80
C GLY A 71 -1.28 -13.72 -0.31
N ILE A 72 -2.21 -12.85 0.01
CA ILE A 72 -2.71 -11.87 -0.96
C ILE A 72 -1.58 -10.90 -1.31
N THR A 73 -1.36 -10.73 -2.61
CA THR A 73 -0.28 -9.89 -3.16
C THR A 73 -0.81 -9.10 -4.33
N LYS A 74 -0.62 -7.78 -4.32
CA LYS A 74 -0.88 -6.91 -5.48
C LYS A 74 0.29 -7.04 -6.45
N LEU A 75 -0.02 -7.38 -7.69
CA LEU A 75 0.92 -7.45 -8.80
C LEU A 75 0.58 -6.39 -9.85
N VAL A 76 1.59 -6.01 -10.61
CA VAL A 76 1.45 -5.13 -11.77
C VAL A 76 1.52 -5.99 -13.01
N LEU A 77 0.55 -5.84 -13.90
CA LEU A 77 0.40 -6.57 -15.15
C LEU A 77 0.33 -5.58 -16.30
N GLY A 78 1.13 -5.75 -17.35
CA GLY A 78 1.08 -4.83 -18.47
C GLY A 78 2.18 -5.00 -19.51
N THR A 79 2.22 -4.08 -20.46
CA THR A 79 3.30 -3.88 -21.41
C THR A 79 4.36 -2.91 -20.86
N GLU A 80 5.34 -2.52 -21.66
CA GLU A 80 6.29 -1.47 -21.24
C GLU A 80 5.61 -0.12 -20.99
N GLU A 81 4.56 0.19 -21.74
CA GLU A 81 3.89 1.49 -21.72
C GLU A 81 2.67 1.54 -20.81
N LEU A 82 1.90 0.45 -20.74
CA LEU A 82 0.62 0.40 -20.04
C LEU A 82 0.63 -0.64 -18.95
N LYS A 83 0.12 -0.27 -17.78
CA LYS A 83 0.08 -1.10 -16.59
C LYS A 83 -1.32 -1.22 -16.02
N SER A 84 -1.60 -2.34 -15.41
CA SER A 84 -2.79 -2.59 -14.62
C SER A 84 -2.45 -3.35 -13.35
N TYR A 85 -3.39 -3.49 -12.46
CA TYR A 85 -3.18 -4.12 -11.16
C TYR A 85 -4.11 -5.32 -10.96
N ILE A 86 -3.55 -6.38 -10.38
CA ILE A 86 -4.29 -7.57 -10.00
C ILE A 86 -3.85 -8.02 -8.61
N TYR A 87 -4.79 -8.39 -7.77
CA TYR A 87 -4.49 -9.06 -6.51
C TYR A 87 -4.53 -10.56 -6.74
N VAL A 88 -3.44 -11.24 -6.39
CA VAL A 88 -3.37 -12.70 -6.45
C VAL A 88 -3.39 -13.28 -5.05
N GLN A 89 -4.08 -14.41 -4.90
CA GLN A 89 -4.15 -15.17 -3.66
C GLN A 89 -3.72 -16.63 -3.88
N PRO A 90 -3.35 -17.37 -2.82
CA PRO A 90 -3.03 -18.79 -2.93
C PRO A 90 -4.15 -19.58 -3.63
N LYS A 91 -3.79 -20.35 -4.65
CA LYS A 91 -4.71 -21.14 -5.52
C LYS A 91 -5.62 -20.27 -6.41
N GLY A 92 -5.37 -18.98 -6.52
CA GLY A 92 -6.17 -18.08 -7.36
C GLY A 92 -6.05 -18.45 -8.85
N ASN A 93 -7.17 -18.34 -9.55
CA ASN A 93 -7.29 -18.57 -10.99
C ASN A 93 -8.02 -17.39 -11.59
N TYR A 94 -7.32 -16.60 -12.40
CA TYR A 94 -7.83 -15.33 -12.90
C TYR A 94 -7.95 -15.38 -14.41
N LYS A 95 -9.10 -14.96 -14.92
CA LYS A 95 -9.33 -14.69 -16.32
C LYS A 95 -9.57 -13.20 -16.47
N VAL A 96 -8.75 -12.53 -17.25
CA VAL A 96 -8.76 -11.08 -17.37
C VAL A 96 -8.72 -10.64 -18.83
N GLU A 97 -9.25 -9.45 -19.09
CA GLU A 97 -9.14 -8.79 -20.38
C GLU A 97 -8.70 -7.34 -20.17
N PHE A 98 -7.74 -6.89 -20.97
CA PHE A 98 -7.41 -5.49 -21.06
C PHE A 98 -8.48 -4.77 -21.87
N VAL A 99 -9.19 -3.83 -21.24
CA VAL A 99 -10.24 -3.07 -21.92
C VAL A 99 -9.60 -2.12 -22.92
N SER A 100 -9.93 -2.29 -24.20
CA SER A 100 -9.53 -1.34 -25.23
C SER A 100 -10.38 -0.09 -25.11
N GLU A 101 -9.80 0.98 -24.54
CA GLU A 101 -10.43 2.30 -24.69
C GLU A 101 -10.48 2.65 -26.17
N ASN A 102 -11.64 3.10 -26.64
CA ASN A 102 -11.81 3.54 -28.03
C ASN A 102 -10.80 4.67 -28.32
N PRO A 103 -9.90 4.54 -29.34
CA PRO A 103 -8.86 5.54 -29.62
C PRO A 103 -9.39 6.96 -29.83
N GLN A 104 -10.69 7.12 -30.10
CA GLN A 104 -11.35 8.41 -30.26
C GLN A 104 -11.58 9.16 -28.94
N ASN A 105 -11.47 8.49 -27.79
CA ASN A 105 -11.62 9.08 -26.45
C ASN A 105 -10.29 9.33 -25.75
N GLN A 106 -9.15 9.16 -26.42
CA GLN A 106 -7.85 9.52 -25.87
C GLN A 106 -7.77 11.05 -25.73
N SER A 107 -8.31 11.53 -24.63
CA SER A 107 -7.89 12.80 -24.05
C SER A 107 -6.38 12.71 -23.81
N TYR A 108 -5.63 13.76 -24.17
CA TYR A 108 -4.17 13.88 -24.12
C TYR A 108 -3.52 13.71 -22.70
N ASN A 109 -4.24 13.16 -21.75
CA ASN A 109 -3.71 12.71 -20.49
C ASN A 109 -3.25 11.26 -20.69
N LEU A 110 -1.94 11.08 -20.81
CA LEU A 110 -1.27 9.79 -20.76
C LEU A 110 -1.66 9.06 -19.45
N LYS A 111 -2.75 8.31 -19.48
CA LYS A 111 -3.03 7.32 -18.45
C LYS A 111 -2.06 6.17 -18.72
N GLU A 112 -1.06 6.03 -17.87
CA GLU A 112 -0.18 4.87 -17.84
C GLU A 112 -0.92 3.60 -17.37
N GLU A 113 -2.19 3.75 -16.95
CA GLU A 113 -3.02 2.69 -16.40
C GLU A 113 -4.13 2.28 -17.38
N ILE A 114 -4.29 0.98 -17.57
CA ILE A 114 -5.35 0.36 -18.36
C ILE A 114 -6.25 -0.47 -17.45
N GLU A 115 -7.56 -0.43 -17.69
CA GLU A 115 -8.52 -1.21 -16.90
C GLU A 115 -8.44 -2.71 -17.23
N LEU A 116 -8.62 -3.54 -16.19
CA LEU A 116 -8.81 -4.98 -16.32
C LEU A 116 -10.27 -5.33 -16.08
N THR A 117 -10.86 -6.04 -17.03
CA THR A 117 -12.12 -6.75 -16.81
C THR A 117 -11.82 -8.16 -16.32
N PHE A 118 -12.49 -8.58 -15.27
CA PHE A 118 -12.40 -9.93 -14.73
C PHE A 118 -13.58 -10.76 -15.16
N PHE A 119 -13.33 -12.04 -15.51
CA PHE A 119 -14.36 -13.01 -15.83
C PHE A 119 -14.40 -14.13 -14.78
N ASP A 120 -15.60 -14.56 -14.43
CA ASP A 120 -15.85 -15.70 -13.55
C ASP A 120 -15.15 -15.59 -12.17
N LEU A 121 -15.04 -14.38 -11.59
CA LEU A 121 -14.52 -14.23 -10.23
C LEU A 121 -15.46 -14.89 -9.21
N ASP A 122 -14.88 -15.71 -8.32
CA ASP A 122 -15.56 -16.19 -7.14
C ASP A 122 -15.87 -15.03 -6.18
N SER A 123 -17.02 -15.06 -5.53
CA SER A 123 -17.41 -14.02 -4.56
C SER A 123 -16.49 -13.93 -3.34
N ASN A 124 -15.70 -14.96 -3.06
CA ASN A 124 -14.66 -14.95 -2.02
C ASN A 124 -13.31 -14.46 -2.53
N ASP A 125 -13.16 -14.23 -3.85
CA ASP A 125 -11.91 -13.71 -4.40
C ASP A 125 -11.68 -12.27 -3.93
N ILE A 126 -10.42 -11.97 -3.66
CA ILE A 126 -10.03 -10.65 -3.14
C ILE A 126 -10.33 -9.52 -4.13
N ASN A 127 -10.17 -9.74 -5.46
CA ASN A 127 -10.50 -8.72 -6.45
C ASN A 127 -12.01 -8.45 -6.47
N PHE A 128 -12.86 -9.49 -6.36
CA PHE A 128 -14.29 -9.31 -6.29
C PHE A 128 -14.70 -8.48 -5.06
N LYS A 129 -14.13 -8.82 -3.90
CA LYS A 129 -14.40 -8.09 -2.64
C LYS A 129 -13.94 -6.63 -2.70
N ILE A 130 -12.73 -6.38 -3.21
CA ILE A 130 -12.17 -5.02 -3.35
C ILE A 130 -13.03 -4.17 -4.29
N LEU A 131 -13.30 -4.66 -5.50
CA LEU A 131 -14.10 -3.94 -6.49
C LEU A 131 -15.53 -3.68 -5.99
N GLY A 132 -16.15 -4.68 -5.38
CA GLY A 132 -17.48 -4.54 -4.80
C GLY A 132 -17.54 -3.53 -3.65
N PHE A 133 -16.54 -3.56 -2.78
CA PHE A 133 -16.45 -2.61 -1.67
C PHE A 133 -16.21 -1.17 -2.14
N GLN A 134 -15.27 -0.97 -3.08
CA GLN A 134 -15.01 0.36 -3.65
C GLN A 134 -16.26 0.95 -4.31
N ALA A 135 -16.90 0.19 -5.19
CA ALA A 135 -18.13 0.63 -5.85
C ALA A 135 -19.25 0.96 -4.83
N TRP A 136 -19.38 0.15 -3.79
CA TRP A 136 -20.34 0.41 -2.72
C TRP A 136 -20.00 1.67 -1.92
N LEU A 137 -18.73 1.87 -1.54
CA LEU A 137 -18.28 3.03 -0.76
C LEU A 137 -18.46 4.33 -1.56
N ASP A 138 -18.07 4.32 -2.84
CA ASP A 138 -18.21 5.47 -3.74
C ASP A 138 -19.67 5.87 -3.92
N ASN A 139 -20.56 4.91 -4.13
CA ASN A 139 -21.99 5.14 -4.22
C ASN A 139 -22.55 5.70 -2.90
N TYR A 140 -22.15 5.13 -1.76
CA TYR A 140 -22.61 5.58 -0.46
C TYR A 140 -22.19 7.02 -0.16
N ILE A 141 -20.94 7.38 -0.46
CA ILE A 141 -20.43 8.75 -0.28
C ILE A 141 -21.14 9.71 -1.25
N SER A 142 -21.29 9.30 -2.52
CA SER A 142 -21.99 10.09 -3.53
C SER A 142 -23.44 10.37 -3.15
N ASP A 143 -24.18 9.37 -2.68
CA ASP A 143 -25.55 9.51 -2.22
C ASP A 143 -25.68 10.51 -1.07
N ILE A 144 -24.68 10.58 -0.18
CA ILE A 144 -24.68 11.56 0.90
C ILE A 144 -24.43 12.98 0.36
N TYR A 145 -23.48 13.14 -0.58
CA TYR A 145 -23.12 14.45 -1.13
C TYR A 145 -24.22 15.06 -2.01
N PHE A 146 -24.90 14.22 -2.78
CA PHE A 146 -25.98 14.65 -3.68
C PHE A 146 -27.36 14.66 -3.04
N ASP A 147 -27.47 14.33 -1.75
CA ASP A 147 -28.72 14.44 -0.99
C ASP A 147 -29.17 15.91 -0.95
N LYS A 148 -30.41 16.17 -1.37
CA LYS A 148 -30.99 17.54 -1.39
C LYS A 148 -31.06 18.19 0.00
N ASP A 149 -31.15 17.37 1.04
CA ASP A 149 -31.20 17.78 2.44
C ASP A 149 -29.82 17.72 3.11
N PHE A 150 -28.75 17.73 2.31
CA PHE A 150 -27.38 17.64 2.81
C PHE A 150 -27.11 18.72 3.87
N ASN A 151 -26.70 18.27 5.03
CA ASN A 151 -26.13 19.13 6.06
C ASN A 151 -25.01 18.37 6.82
N PRO A 152 -24.04 19.11 7.41
CA PRO A 152 -22.89 18.50 8.08
C PRO A 152 -23.23 17.53 9.21
N SER A 153 -24.31 17.79 9.96
CA SER A 153 -24.74 16.90 11.05
C SER A 153 -25.34 15.59 10.54
N LEU A 154 -26.07 15.64 9.43
CA LEU A 154 -26.60 14.45 8.77
C LEU A 154 -25.46 13.62 8.17
N PHE A 155 -24.47 14.28 7.58
CA PHE A 155 -23.27 13.63 7.07
C PHE A 155 -22.54 12.85 8.18
N SER A 156 -22.22 13.49 9.30
CA SER A 156 -21.61 12.84 10.46
C SER A 156 -22.38 11.62 10.95
N LYS A 157 -23.71 11.72 11.01
CA LYS A 157 -24.57 10.60 11.42
C LYS A 157 -24.49 9.44 10.43
N LYS A 158 -24.57 9.72 9.13
CA LYS A 158 -24.47 8.69 8.07
C LYS A 158 -23.10 8.02 8.08
N ILE A 159 -22.00 8.77 8.25
CA ILE A 159 -20.65 8.21 8.40
C ILE A 159 -20.53 7.34 9.65
N GLY A 160 -21.12 7.74 10.77
CA GLY A 160 -21.19 6.89 11.96
C GLY A 160 -21.89 5.56 11.72
N ILE A 161 -22.99 5.56 10.97
CA ILE A 161 -23.72 4.35 10.57
C ILE A 161 -22.85 3.48 9.65
N LEU A 162 -22.17 4.08 8.67
CA LEU A 162 -21.23 3.41 7.78
C LEU A 162 -20.16 2.63 8.59
N LYS A 163 -19.48 3.31 9.51
CA LYS A 163 -18.43 2.70 10.33
C LYS A 163 -18.94 1.54 11.17
N LEU A 164 -20.14 1.67 11.74
CA LEU A 164 -20.77 0.58 12.50
C LEU A 164 -21.13 -0.62 11.60
N ALA A 165 -21.61 -0.38 10.38
CA ALA A 165 -21.89 -1.44 9.42
C ALA A 165 -20.60 -2.19 9.05
N LEU A 166 -19.52 -1.48 8.73
CA LEU A 166 -18.22 -2.05 8.42
C LEU A 166 -17.64 -2.89 9.56
N MET A 167 -17.76 -2.43 10.81
CA MET A 167 -17.34 -3.21 11.98
C MET A 167 -18.11 -4.52 12.12
N LYS A 168 -19.40 -4.55 11.74
CA LYS A 168 -20.22 -5.74 11.77
C LYS A 168 -19.83 -6.71 10.64
N ASP A 169 -19.62 -6.21 9.44
CA ASP A 169 -19.23 -7.02 8.29
C ASP A 169 -17.81 -7.56 8.45
N ALA A 170 -16.91 -6.79 9.09
CA ALA A 170 -15.58 -7.23 9.47
C ALA A 170 -15.56 -8.47 10.36
N GLN A 171 -16.59 -8.69 11.17
CA GLN A 171 -16.73 -9.92 11.99
C GLN A 171 -17.07 -11.17 11.16
N ALA A 172 -17.61 -10.98 9.98
CA ALA A 172 -17.99 -12.07 9.07
C ALA A 172 -16.87 -12.48 8.10
N ASP A 173 -15.93 -11.58 7.79
CA ASP A 173 -14.80 -11.86 6.90
C ASP A 173 -13.55 -12.24 7.70
N THR A 174 -12.94 -13.36 7.33
CA THR A 174 -11.72 -13.88 7.98
C THR A 174 -10.43 -13.43 7.30
N SER A 175 -10.52 -12.72 6.17
CA SER A 175 -9.35 -12.20 5.45
C SER A 175 -8.84 -10.92 6.13
N SER A 176 -7.73 -11.03 6.85
CA SER A 176 -7.08 -9.86 7.48
C SER A 176 -6.73 -8.78 6.45
N TYR A 177 -6.28 -9.16 5.25
CA TYR A 177 -5.95 -8.23 4.17
C TYR A 177 -7.17 -7.39 3.76
N PHE A 178 -8.34 -8.03 3.56
CA PHE A 178 -9.55 -7.30 3.16
C PHE A 178 -10.07 -6.39 4.28
N LEU A 179 -9.94 -6.81 5.54
CA LEU A 179 -10.29 -5.97 6.69
C LEU A 179 -9.40 -4.72 6.76
N ASP A 180 -8.11 -4.88 6.56
CA ASP A 180 -7.17 -3.76 6.49
C ASP A 180 -7.48 -2.85 5.28
N PHE A 181 -7.79 -3.45 4.12
CA PHE A 181 -8.23 -2.70 2.93
C PHE A 181 -9.45 -1.81 3.24
N MET A 182 -10.52 -2.37 3.81
CA MET A 182 -11.71 -1.59 4.19
C MET A 182 -11.37 -0.48 5.18
N ASN A 183 -10.55 -0.78 6.19
CA ASN A 183 -10.16 0.17 7.22
C ASN A 183 -9.38 1.37 6.62
N TYR A 184 -8.40 1.12 5.75
CA TYR A 184 -7.59 2.18 5.15
C TYR A 184 -8.30 2.90 4.00
N SER A 185 -9.26 2.27 3.31
CA SER A 185 -10.17 2.98 2.41
C SER A 185 -11.02 4.00 3.17
N VAL A 186 -11.61 3.61 4.30
CA VAL A 186 -12.36 4.56 5.15
C VAL A 186 -11.47 5.67 5.68
N ALA A 187 -10.24 5.35 6.08
CA ALA A 187 -9.28 6.34 6.53
C ALA A 187 -8.97 7.40 5.45
N SER A 188 -8.80 6.95 4.20
CA SER A 188 -8.46 7.80 3.06
C SER A 188 -9.66 8.57 2.52
N ASP A 189 -10.78 7.88 2.31
CA ASP A 189 -11.88 8.40 1.51
C ASP A 189 -12.97 9.06 2.36
N VAL A 190 -13.02 8.74 3.66
CA VAL A 190 -14.03 9.24 4.59
C VAL A 190 -13.42 10.18 5.63
N ASP A 191 -12.42 9.70 6.40
CA ASP A 191 -11.88 10.45 7.54
C ASP A 191 -11.01 11.64 7.13
N ASN A 192 -10.55 11.67 5.88
CA ASN A 192 -9.86 12.84 5.32
C ASN A 192 -10.81 13.94 4.83
N ILE A 193 -12.11 13.67 4.72
CA ILE A 193 -13.10 14.69 4.40
C ILE A 193 -13.28 15.60 5.62
N ASN A 194 -13.27 16.90 5.39
CA ASN A 194 -13.51 17.88 6.45
C ASN A 194 -15.01 18.05 6.68
N PHE A 195 -15.53 17.46 7.75
CA PHE A 195 -16.93 17.57 8.17
C PHE A 195 -17.05 17.75 9.68
N VAL A 196 -18.22 18.14 10.15
CA VAL A 196 -18.48 18.28 11.59
C VAL A 196 -18.41 16.91 12.27
N GLY A 197 -17.47 16.75 13.20
CA GLY A 197 -17.22 15.49 13.88
C GLY A 197 -16.26 14.56 13.12
N ALA A 198 -15.58 15.06 12.07
CA ALA A 198 -14.44 14.35 11.49
C ALA A 198 -13.34 14.12 12.57
N PRO A 199 -12.65 12.99 12.56
CA PRO A 199 -11.60 12.73 13.52
C PRO A 199 -10.47 13.77 13.37
N SER A 200 -9.97 14.24 14.51
CA SER A 200 -8.78 15.09 14.58
C SER A 200 -7.55 14.36 14.01
N GLU A 201 -6.50 15.08 13.66
CA GLU A 201 -5.25 14.42 13.21
C GLU A 201 -4.68 13.44 14.24
N MET A 202 -4.79 13.75 15.54
CA MET A 202 -4.34 12.86 16.59
C MET A 202 -5.19 11.58 16.69
N GLU A 203 -6.49 11.69 16.48
CA GLU A 203 -7.37 10.52 16.42
C GLU A 203 -7.07 9.67 15.18
N LYS A 204 -6.85 10.30 14.02
CA LYS A 204 -6.41 9.59 12.79
C LYS A 204 -5.08 8.86 13.01
N TYR A 205 -4.09 9.55 13.58
CA TYR A 205 -2.81 8.94 13.92
C TYR A 205 -2.99 7.73 14.85
N SER A 206 -3.73 7.90 15.93
CA SER A 206 -3.94 6.84 16.94
C SER A 206 -4.70 5.65 16.35
N ASN A 207 -5.73 5.91 15.53
CA ASN A 207 -6.60 4.87 14.99
C ASN A 207 -5.94 4.07 13.87
N TYR A 208 -5.09 4.70 13.05
CA TYR A 208 -4.62 4.10 11.81
C TYR A 208 -3.11 3.84 11.76
N LEU A 209 -2.28 4.54 12.55
CA LEU A 209 -0.82 4.47 12.46
C LEU A 209 -0.15 4.16 13.81
N GLY A 210 -0.34 5.02 14.80
CA GLY A 210 0.45 4.99 16.04
C GLY A 210 0.21 3.78 16.92
N ASN A 211 -0.99 3.22 16.93
CA ASN A 211 -1.37 2.06 17.75
C ASN A 211 -1.42 0.76 16.96
N ASN A 212 -1.08 0.78 15.67
CA ASN A 212 -1.16 -0.36 14.78
C ASN A 212 0.22 -0.79 14.27
N PRO A 213 0.41 -2.08 13.93
CA PRO A 213 1.62 -2.52 13.26
C PRO A 213 1.74 -1.89 11.88
N ILE A 214 2.97 -1.68 11.41
CA ILE A 214 3.21 -1.18 10.06
C ILE A 214 2.98 -2.32 9.06
N LEU A 215 2.03 -2.11 8.15
CA LEU A 215 1.66 -3.10 7.14
C LEU A 215 2.42 -2.84 5.83
N TYR A 216 3.72 -3.11 5.81
CA TYR A 216 4.62 -2.83 4.68
C TYR A 216 4.19 -3.47 3.36
N GLN A 217 3.47 -4.59 3.42
CA GLN A 217 3.01 -5.35 2.25
C GLN A 217 1.54 -5.06 1.89
N HIS A 218 0.95 -4.01 2.50
CA HIS A 218 -0.41 -3.60 2.23
C HIS A 218 -0.42 -2.23 1.55
N ASP A 219 -0.85 -2.20 0.30
CA ASP A 219 -0.80 -1.01 -0.54
C ASP A 219 -1.65 0.16 0.01
N TYR A 220 -2.88 -0.11 0.48
CA TYR A 220 -3.76 0.92 1.06
C TYR A 220 -3.22 1.49 2.38
N TYR A 221 -2.59 0.65 3.22
CA TYR A 221 -1.89 1.16 4.40
C TYR A 221 -0.77 2.12 4.01
N MET A 222 0.08 1.71 3.06
CA MET A 222 1.22 2.53 2.65
C MET A 222 0.78 3.81 1.93
N ALA A 223 -0.28 3.75 1.12
CA ALA A 223 -0.88 4.95 0.51
C ALA A 223 -1.43 5.91 1.58
N TYR A 224 -2.12 5.39 2.60
CA TYR A 224 -2.59 6.20 3.73
C TYR A 224 -1.43 6.81 4.52
N PHE A 225 -0.37 6.03 4.79
CA PHE A 225 0.86 6.52 5.41
C PHE A 225 1.46 7.68 4.62
N GLU A 226 1.62 7.55 3.32
CA GLU A 226 2.15 8.61 2.46
C GLU A 226 1.25 9.86 2.47
N THR A 227 -0.06 9.68 2.44
CA THR A 227 -1.03 10.80 2.52
C THR A 227 -0.95 11.50 3.86
N PHE A 228 -0.93 10.75 4.97
CA PHE A 228 -0.87 11.31 6.32
C PHE A 228 0.42 12.11 6.56
N TYR A 229 1.57 11.60 6.12
CA TYR A 229 2.86 12.27 6.28
C TYR A 229 3.27 13.12 5.07
N ASN A 230 2.35 13.40 4.13
CA ASN A 230 2.64 14.27 3.01
C ASN A 230 3.09 15.65 3.49
N GLN A 231 4.23 16.12 2.97
CA GLN A 231 4.87 17.38 3.37
C GLN A 231 5.07 17.55 4.89
N TYR A 232 5.23 16.45 5.60
CA TYR A 232 5.31 16.42 7.06
C TYR A 232 6.37 17.37 7.62
N ILE A 233 7.56 17.43 7.00
CA ILE A 233 8.66 18.32 7.40
C ILE A 233 8.26 19.80 7.41
N HIS A 234 7.27 20.20 6.62
CA HIS A 234 6.77 21.58 6.51
C HIS A 234 5.57 21.86 7.43
N ARG A 235 4.97 20.81 8.01
CA ARG A 235 3.79 20.91 8.90
C ARG A 235 4.16 20.88 10.39
N ILE A 236 5.32 20.35 10.75
CA ILE A 236 5.82 20.35 12.12
C ILE A 236 6.32 21.74 12.53
N GLU A 237 6.56 21.94 13.82
CA GLU A 237 7.08 23.19 14.37
C GLU A 237 8.30 23.69 13.60
N PRO A 238 8.36 24.97 13.17
CA PRO A 238 9.45 25.48 12.32
C PRO A 238 10.85 25.30 12.92
N GLU A 239 10.99 25.42 14.25
CA GLU A 239 12.27 25.20 14.93
C GLU A 239 12.72 23.74 14.86
N LEU A 240 11.76 22.80 15.00
CA LEU A 240 12.02 21.37 14.85
C LEU A 240 12.40 21.04 13.41
N SER A 241 11.67 21.56 12.43
CA SER A 241 11.94 21.41 11.00
C SER A 241 13.36 21.88 10.66
N ASN A 242 13.72 23.10 11.06
CA ASN A 242 15.06 23.66 10.83
C ASN A 242 16.18 22.81 11.48
N SER A 243 15.92 22.27 12.67
CA SER A 243 16.86 21.40 13.37
C SER A 243 17.05 20.07 12.66
N LEU A 244 15.96 19.51 12.10
CA LEU A 244 16.00 18.31 11.26
C LEU A 244 16.78 18.51 9.97
N PHE A 245 16.60 19.65 9.28
CA PHE A 245 17.40 19.98 8.10
C PHE A 245 18.90 20.00 8.42
N LYS A 246 19.30 20.58 9.56
CA LYS A 246 20.69 20.59 10.00
C LYS A 246 21.19 19.17 10.33
N ALA A 247 20.37 18.35 10.98
CA ALA A 247 20.71 16.97 11.29
C ALA A 247 20.91 16.13 10.02
N PHE A 248 20.05 16.28 9.02
CA PHE A 248 20.21 15.62 7.72
C PHE A 248 21.45 16.13 6.98
N ALA A 249 21.71 17.45 6.96
CA ALA A 249 22.90 18.02 6.34
C ALA A 249 24.19 17.46 6.95
N ALA A 250 24.18 17.20 8.26
CA ALA A 250 25.31 16.60 8.97
C ALA A 250 25.38 15.06 8.85
N GLY A 251 24.41 14.40 8.20
CA GLY A 251 24.32 12.94 8.17
C GLY A 251 24.14 12.29 9.56
N ASN A 252 23.57 13.02 10.52
CA ASN A 252 23.44 12.56 11.90
C ASN A 252 22.08 11.90 12.13
N LEU A 253 22.01 10.58 11.88
CA LEU A 253 20.79 9.79 12.03
C LEU A 253 20.25 9.75 13.46
N ASN A 254 21.13 9.70 14.46
CA ASN A 254 20.73 9.66 15.86
C ASN A 254 20.10 11.01 16.29
N LEU A 255 20.66 12.11 15.85
CA LEU A 255 20.09 13.44 16.12
C LEU A 255 18.74 13.59 15.42
N SER A 256 18.61 13.20 14.15
CA SER A 256 17.34 13.27 13.43
C SER A 256 16.25 12.39 14.09
N ASP A 257 16.60 11.22 14.60
CA ASP A 257 15.67 10.37 15.35
C ASP A 257 15.24 11.01 16.67
N SER A 258 16.20 11.53 17.44
CA SER A 258 15.93 12.24 18.71
C SER A 258 15.09 13.49 18.52
N LEU A 259 15.28 14.22 17.42
CA LEU A 259 14.45 15.38 17.11
C LEU A 259 13.03 14.99 16.75
N LEU A 260 12.85 14.03 15.84
CA LEU A 260 11.52 13.52 15.46
C LEU A 260 10.75 12.90 16.63
N SER A 261 11.43 12.31 17.63
CA SER A 261 10.77 11.73 18.79
C SER A 261 10.03 12.75 19.67
N LYS A 262 10.29 14.06 19.47
CA LYS A 262 9.58 15.14 20.18
C LYS A 262 8.20 15.43 19.58
N ASP A 263 7.96 15.00 18.36
CA ASP A 263 6.67 15.14 17.72
C ASP A 263 5.76 13.97 18.08
N PRO A 264 4.51 14.22 18.54
CA PRO A 264 3.60 13.17 18.97
C PRO A 264 3.22 12.22 17.83
N TYR A 265 3.22 12.68 16.57
CA TYR A 265 2.93 11.85 15.39
C TYR A 265 4.11 10.98 14.94
N ALA A 266 5.28 11.10 15.58
CA ALA A 266 6.46 10.29 15.35
C ALA A 266 6.94 9.58 16.63
N SER A 267 6.05 9.35 17.59
CA SER A 267 6.38 8.76 18.90
C SER A 267 6.83 7.29 18.81
N VAL A 268 6.26 6.50 17.88
CA VAL A 268 6.59 5.08 17.70
C VAL A 268 7.93 4.93 16.98
N PRO A 269 8.94 4.24 17.55
CA PRO A 269 10.30 4.21 17.00
C PRO A 269 10.41 3.66 15.57
N GLU A 270 9.72 2.57 15.25
CA GLU A 270 9.74 1.97 13.91
C GLU A 270 9.06 2.90 12.90
N LEU A 271 7.88 3.41 13.23
CA LEU A 271 7.15 4.36 12.37
C LEU A 271 7.98 5.64 12.16
N ARG A 272 8.61 6.19 13.21
CA ARG A 272 9.51 7.34 13.12
C ARG A 272 10.68 7.10 12.18
N SER A 273 11.25 5.91 12.20
CA SER A 273 12.32 5.54 11.26
C SER A 273 11.80 5.50 9.82
N LEU A 274 10.56 5.03 9.59
CA LEU A 274 9.92 5.04 8.26
C LEU A 274 9.60 6.47 7.80
N ILE A 275 9.08 7.33 8.69
CA ILE A 275 8.83 8.75 8.42
C ILE A 275 10.10 9.44 7.95
N ARG A 276 11.24 9.17 8.59
CA ARG A 276 12.53 9.73 8.20
C ARG A 276 12.92 9.37 6.76
N ILE A 277 12.71 8.11 6.36
CA ILE A 277 12.94 7.66 4.98
C ILE A 277 11.99 8.40 4.03
N TYR A 278 10.73 8.54 4.42
CA TYR A 278 9.72 9.21 3.60
C TYR A 278 10.03 10.71 3.40
N ILE A 279 10.47 11.41 4.44
CA ILE A 279 10.95 12.80 4.32
C ILE A 279 12.10 12.91 3.29
N LEU A 280 13.05 11.98 3.31
CA LEU A 280 14.15 11.95 2.35
C LEU A 280 13.68 11.65 0.93
N LYS A 281 12.69 10.73 0.76
CA LYS A 281 12.03 10.47 -0.53
C LYS A 281 11.35 11.74 -1.07
N GLN A 282 10.57 12.43 -0.23
CA GLN A 282 9.93 13.69 -0.63
C GLN A 282 10.97 14.76 -1.00
N ALA A 283 12.07 14.85 -0.26
CA ALA A 283 13.13 15.79 -0.56
C ALA A 283 13.79 15.56 -1.92
N LEU A 284 13.80 14.32 -2.45
CA LEU A 284 14.26 14.04 -3.82
C LEU A 284 13.32 14.63 -4.87
N ASN A 285 12.03 14.61 -4.62
CA ASN A 285 11.02 15.10 -5.55
C ASN A 285 10.90 16.63 -5.50
N ASP A 286 10.88 17.19 -4.29
CA ASP A 286 10.57 18.62 -4.05
C ASP A 286 11.83 19.49 -3.97
N ASN A 287 13.04 18.89 -4.04
CA ASN A 287 14.34 19.55 -4.06
C ASN A 287 14.62 20.49 -2.86
N PHE A 288 14.02 20.26 -1.68
CA PHE A 288 14.26 21.10 -0.50
C PHE A 288 15.54 20.74 0.28
N LEU A 289 16.22 19.66 -0.11
CA LEU A 289 17.57 19.31 0.36
C LEU A 289 18.49 19.01 -0.81
N PRO A 290 19.81 19.28 -0.69
CA PRO A 290 20.77 18.88 -1.71
C PRO A 290 20.74 17.36 -1.95
N ARG A 291 20.71 16.94 -3.21
CA ARG A 291 20.65 15.51 -3.58
C ARG A 291 21.74 14.67 -2.93
N SER A 292 22.96 15.21 -2.81
CA SER A 292 24.09 14.53 -2.14
C SER A 292 23.82 14.25 -0.67
N VAL A 293 23.16 15.18 0.03
CA VAL A 293 22.75 15.01 1.43
C VAL A 293 21.70 13.89 1.54
N ILE A 294 20.71 13.90 0.66
CA ILE A 294 19.65 12.88 0.66
C ILE A 294 20.25 11.49 0.44
N LEU A 295 21.03 11.32 -0.62
CA LEU A 295 21.65 10.04 -0.96
C LEU A 295 22.60 9.52 0.13
N ASN A 296 23.34 10.44 0.79
CA ASN A 296 24.20 10.07 1.92
C ASN A 296 23.36 9.54 3.11
N ASN A 297 22.27 10.20 3.48
CA ASN A 297 21.38 9.74 4.56
C ASN A 297 20.71 8.40 4.22
N LEU A 298 20.19 8.24 3.00
CA LEU A 298 19.61 6.95 2.56
C LEU A 298 20.65 5.84 2.60
N LYS A 299 21.88 6.09 2.16
CA LYS A 299 22.99 5.14 2.24
C LYS A 299 23.34 4.78 3.69
N LEU A 300 23.31 5.72 4.62
CA LEU A 300 23.51 5.44 6.03
C LEU A 300 22.36 4.58 6.58
N ILE A 301 21.10 4.92 6.30
CA ILE A 301 19.93 4.13 6.73
C ILE A 301 19.99 2.71 6.17
N SER A 302 20.36 2.53 4.89
CA SER A 302 20.47 1.21 4.27
C SER A 302 21.51 0.29 4.92
N LYS A 303 22.48 0.86 5.64
CA LYS A 303 23.53 0.11 6.36
C LYS A 303 23.21 -0.06 7.85
N GLU A 304 22.70 0.96 8.49
CA GLU A 304 22.70 1.11 9.95
C GLU A 304 21.30 0.90 10.58
N SER A 305 20.21 0.94 9.78
CA SER A 305 18.88 0.75 10.34
C SER A 305 18.77 -0.61 11.04
N ILE A 306 18.19 -0.61 12.25
CA ILE A 306 17.89 -1.85 12.99
C ILE A 306 16.73 -2.63 12.35
N TYR A 307 15.93 -1.99 11.51
CA TYR A 307 14.80 -2.60 10.80
C TYR A 307 15.25 -3.05 9.40
N PRO A 308 15.30 -4.37 9.12
CA PRO A 308 15.77 -4.89 7.82
C PRO A 308 14.99 -4.32 6.63
N ILE A 309 13.67 -4.19 6.77
CA ILE A 309 12.82 -3.65 5.70
C ILE A 309 13.17 -2.18 5.36
N HIS A 310 13.52 -1.38 6.36
CA HIS A 310 13.96 0.01 6.15
C HIS A 310 15.28 0.11 5.39
N ARG A 311 16.18 -0.87 5.58
CA ARG A 311 17.43 -0.93 4.79
C ARG A 311 17.12 -1.14 3.32
N THR A 312 16.19 -2.09 3.03
CA THR A 312 15.76 -2.37 1.66
C THR A 312 15.08 -1.16 1.03
N ILE A 313 14.13 -0.53 1.73
CA ILE A 313 13.42 0.66 1.24
C ILE A 313 14.41 1.79 0.93
N ALA A 314 15.34 2.09 1.86
CA ALA A 314 16.34 3.14 1.68
C ALA A 314 17.34 2.83 0.54
N GLN A 315 17.54 1.56 0.20
CA GLN A 315 18.36 1.14 -0.93
C GLN A 315 17.64 1.26 -2.26
N ASN A 316 16.31 1.07 -2.25
CA ASN A 316 15.45 1.11 -3.42
C ASN A 316 15.15 2.55 -3.89
N ILE A 317 15.15 3.52 -2.96
CA ILE A 317 15.03 4.95 -3.25
C ILE A 317 16.37 5.48 -3.81
#